data_37b3064f36650567041a153c435aef0a
#
_entry.id   37b3064f36650567041a153c435aef0a
#
_cell.length_a   1.000
_cell.length_b   1.000
_cell.length_c   1.000
_cell.angle_alpha   90.00
_cell.angle_beta   90.00
_cell.angle_gamma   90.00
#
_symmetry.space_group_name_H-M   'P 1'
#
loop_
_entity.id
_entity.type
_entity.pdbx_description
1 polymer ?
#
loop_
_entity_poly.entity_id
_entity_poly.type
_entity_poly.pdbx_seq_one_letter_code
_entity_poly.pdbx_strand_id
1 'polypeptide(L)'
;MHLLLFDSAKFILIKRLQVHRFCKCSSWSFLTKTRKYVRISGTLHLHFAESYAIIRTNIRERRFEKGRKMVIQENLGILDKLKILSDAAKYDVACTSSGTKRKGSGTGIGNCVEAGICHSFSADGRCISLLKILLTNECVYDCKYCINRCSNDVPRATFTPEEVCQLTIEFYRRNYIEGLFLSSGVLQNPNYTMELLYQTLCLLRTKYHFEGYIHVKAIPGASPVLIEKTGYLADRMSVNLELPTAEGLKKLAPHKSRRTILAPMRQIQTMRQENQYDLTVYRRSSRFVPAGQSTQMIIGATPENDLQIISVAESLYQKFQIKRVFYSAFVQVNEDAALPTLPGGPPLLREHRLYQADWLMRFYGFEAGELLSEKRPNFNVFLDPKCDWAIGHLEQFPVEVTTADYHTLLRVPGIGVKSQSGSSRREDMEVFLLKA
;
A
#
# COMPACT_ATOMS: atom_id res chain seq x y z
N MET A 1 38.76 -29.12 1.02
CA MET A 1 37.94 -27.98 0.63
C MET A 1 36.42 -28.29 0.73
N HIS A 2 36.04 -29.16 1.67
CA HIS A 2 34.61 -29.59 1.85
C HIS A 2 34.07 -29.44 3.28
N LEU A 3 34.76 -28.68 4.14
CA LEU A 3 34.35 -28.52 5.56
C LEU A 3 33.86 -27.12 5.95
N LEU A 4 33.83 -26.16 5.02
CA LEU A 4 33.41 -24.75 5.35
C LEU A 4 31.98 -24.37 4.96
N LEU A 5 31.22 -25.29 4.33
CA LEU A 5 29.84 -25.02 3.91
C LEU A 5 28.77 -25.48 4.91
N PHE A 6 29.14 -26.25 5.95
CA PHE A 6 28.17 -26.76 6.97
C PHE A 6 27.93 -25.79 8.12
N ASP A 7 28.85 -24.87 8.39
CA ASP A 7 28.68 -23.93 9.53
C ASP A 7 27.73 -22.75 9.21
N SER A 8 27.64 -22.33 7.96
CA SER A 8 26.76 -21.21 7.57
C SER A 8 25.26 -21.57 7.73
N ALA A 9 24.88 -22.81 7.46
CA ALA A 9 23.50 -23.28 7.59
C ALA A 9 23.06 -23.40 9.05
N LYS A 10 23.96 -23.83 9.94
CA LYS A 10 23.69 -23.90 11.38
C LYS A 10 23.56 -22.51 12.01
N PHE A 11 24.34 -21.55 11.57
CA PHE A 11 24.27 -20.17 12.07
C PHE A 11 22.95 -19.47 11.66
N ILE A 12 22.47 -19.72 10.46
CA ILE A 12 21.19 -19.21 9.96
C ILE A 12 20.01 -19.87 10.71
N LEU A 13 20.10 -21.17 11.00
CA LEU A 13 19.06 -21.89 11.74
C LEU A 13 18.94 -21.44 13.21
N ILE A 14 20.07 -21.14 13.86
CA ILE A 14 20.10 -20.64 15.25
C ILE A 14 19.54 -19.22 15.33
N LYS A 15 19.81 -18.33 14.37
CA LYS A 15 19.20 -16.99 14.32
C LYS A 15 17.69 -17.06 14.05
N ARG A 16 17.21 -17.96 13.19
CA ARG A 16 15.75 -18.15 12.96
C ARG A 16 15.03 -18.71 14.19
N LEU A 17 15.63 -19.63 14.92
CA LEU A 17 15.04 -20.19 16.15
C LEU A 17 14.96 -19.17 17.30
N GLN A 18 15.91 -18.24 17.41
CA GLN A 18 15.85 -17.18 18.42
C GLN A 18 14.74 -16.17 18.14
N VAL A 19 14.46 -15.81 16.89
CA VAL A 19 13.36 -14.93 16.52
C VAL A 19 11.99 -15.58 16.85
N HIS A 20 11.86 -16.89 16.63
CA HIS A 20 10.63 -17.62 16.98
C HIS A 20 10.37 -17.72 18.50
N ARG A 21 11.42 -17.72 19.33
CA ARG A 21 11.26 -17.75 20.80
C ARG A 21 10.87 -16.41 21.39
N PHE A 22 11.28 -15.28 20.79
CA PHE A 22 10.89 -13.95 21.28
C PHE A 22 9.42 -13.58 21.00
N CYS A 23 8.80 -14.13 19.95
CA CYS A 23 7.38 -13.93 19.68
C CYS A 23 6.43 -14.80 20.51
N LYS A 24 6.93 -15.78 21.28
CA LYS A 24 6.11 -16.68 22.09
C LYS A 24 6.08 -16.38 23.59
N CYS A 25 6.75 -15.34 24.08
CA CYS A 25 6.63 -14.93 25.48
C CYS A 25 5.40 -14.06 25.70
N SER A 26 4.25 -14.67 25.63
CA SER A 26 3.02 -14.17 26.25
C SER A 26 2.90 -14.79 27.63
N SER A 27 3.16 -14.03 28.66
CA SER A 27 2.49 -14.01 29.94
C SER A 27 3.41 -13.46 31.05
N TRP A 28 3.00 -12.36 31.58
CA TRP A 28 3.59 -11.65 32.71
C TRP A 28 3.39 -12.35 34.07
N SER A 29 2.92 -13.59 34.09
CA SER A 29 2.65 -14.32 35.36
C SER A 29 3.83 -15.12 35.91
N PHE A 30 5.04 -15.03 35.30
CA PHE A 30 6.19 -15.87 35.74
C PHE A 30 7.28 -15.11 36.50
N LEU A 31 7.08 -13.82 36.85
CA LEU A 31 8.11 -12.99 37.48
C LEU A 31 8.14 -13.03 39.01
N THR A 32 7.31 -13.86 39.65
CA THR A 32 7.29 -13.92 41.13
C THR A 32 7.99 -15.13 41.74
N LYS A 33 8.57 -16.04 40.96
CA LYS A 33 9.19 -17.27 41.52
C LYS A 33 10.67 -17.53 41.22
N THR A 34 11.40 -16.64 40.59
CA THR A 34 12.84 -16.85 40.30
C THR A 34 13.74 -15.74 40.78
N ARG A 35 13.65 -15.44 42.08
CA ARG A 35 14.59 -14.47 42.75
C ARG A 35 16.03 -14.96 42.90
N LYS A 36 16.41 -16.13 42.34
CA LYS A 36 17.77 -16.70 42.54
C LYS A 36 18.70 -16.64 41.30
N TYR A 37 18.26 -16.12 40.13
CA TYR A 37 19.11 -16.09 38.92
C TYR A 37 19.27 -14.71 38.28
N VAL A 38 19.13 -13.63 39.02
CA VAL A 38 19.16 -12.25 38.52
C VAL A 38 20.49 -11.57 38.83
N ARG A 39 21.62 -12.25 38.82
CA ARG A 39 22.92 -11.59 39.06
C ARG A 39 23.85 -11.45 37.84
N ILE A 40 23.38 -11.79 36.61
CA ILE A 40 24.19 -11.64 35.38
C ILE A 40 23.52 -10.72 34.31
N SER A 41 22.38 -10.08 34.58
CA SER A 41 21.69 -9.23 33.58
C SER A 41 21.61 -7.74 33.97
N GLY A 42 22.42 -7.26 34.87
CA GLY A 42 22.38 -5.86 35.34
C GLY A 42 22.71 -4.80 34.30
N THR A 43 23.41 -5.15 33.24
CA THR A 43 23.81 -4.23 32.15
C THR A 43 22.78 -4.08 31.04
N LEU A 44 21.95 -5.07 30.80
CA LEU A 44 20.92 -4.97 29.75
C LEU A 44 19.66 -4.19 30.18
N HIS A 45 19.34 -4.21 31.47
CA HIS A 45 18.18 -3.47 31.99
C HIS A 45 18.43 -1.95 32.11
N LEU A 46 19.66 -1.53 32.31
CA LEU A 46 20.03 -0.10 32.35
C LEU A 46 19.91 0.54 30.95
N HIS A 47 20.31 -0.14 29.88
CA HIS A 47 20.17 0.38 28.51
C HIS A 47 18.71 0.52 28.05
N PHE A 48 17.79 -0.31 28.53
CA PHE A 48 16.36 -0.17 28.19
C PHE A 48 15.68 0.96 28.95
N ALA A 49 16.05 1.18 30.20
CA ALA A 49 15.51 2.27 31.02
C ALA A 49 16.03 3.65 30.57
N GLU A 50 17.31 3.75 30.21
CA GLU A 50 17.89 4.98 29.66
C GLU A 50 17.31 5.32 28.26
N SER A 51 17.06 4.34 27.41
CA SER A 51 16.40 4.59 26.12
C SER A 51 14.97 5.12 26.27
N TYR A 52 14.22 4.66 27.27
CA TYR A 52 12.88 5.18 27.58
C TYR A 52 12.92 6.57 28.22
N ALA A 53 13.91 6.87 29.06
CA ALA A 53 14.09 8.19 29.66
C ALA A 53 14.56 9.23 28.60
N ILE A 54 15.46 8.84 27.69
CA ILE A 54 15.94 9.69 26.59
C ILE A 54 14.80 10.02 25.61
N ILE A 55 13.87 9.09 25.36
CA ILE A 55 12.68 9.35 24.54
C ILE A 55 11.74 10.37 25.22
N ARG A 56 11.56 10.32 26.53
CA ARG A 56 10.70 11.27 27.26
C ARG A 56 11.30 12.67 27.38
N THR A 57 12.61 12.81 27.54
CA THR A 57 13.29 14.10 27.67
C THR A 57 13.53 14.80 26.32
N ASN A 58 13.76 14.04 25.22
CA ASN A 58 13.94 14.63 23.90
C ASN A 58 12.64 15.16 23.24
N ILE A 59 11.48 14.80 23.74
CA ILE A 59 10.20 15.38 23.29
C ILE A 59 9.98 16.78 23.88
N ARG A 60 10.66 17.13 25.00
CA ARG A 60 10.43 18.40 25.69
C ARG A 60 11.35 19.57 25.27
N GLU A 61 12.46 19.38 24.56
CA GLU A 61 13.49 20.40 24.43
C GLU A 61 14.08 20.66 23.03
N ARG A 62 13.38 20.39 21.93
CA ARG A 62 13.81 20.95 20.64
C ARG A 62 12.99 22.18 20.30
N ARG A 63 13.39 23.34 20.84
CA ARG A 63 13.12 24.63 20.24
C ARG A 63 13.77 24.66 18.86
N PHE A 64 12.97 24.57 17.81
CA PHE A 64 13.42 24.93 16.48
C PHE A 64 13.51 26.45 16.36
N GLU A 65 14.72 26.97 16.30
CA GLU A 65 14.96 28.34 15.85
C GLU A 65 14.67 28.42 14.35
N LYS A 66 13.59 29.05 14.01
CA LYS A 66 13.31 30.03 12.95
C LYS A 66 11.81 30.17 12.72
N GLY A 67 11.25 31.19 13.31
CA GLY A 67 10.21 32.05 12.75
C GLY A 67 8.87 31.44 12.25
N ARG A 68 8.43 30.24 12.69
CA ARG A 68 7.07 29.75 12.44
C ARG A 68 6.36 29.53 13.79
N LYS A 69 5.26 30.22 14.00
CA LYS A 69 4.30 29.91 15.07
C LYS A 69 3.72 28.52 14.78
N MET A 70 4.33 27.49 15.35
CA MET A 70 3.71 26.18 15.43
C MET A 70 2.64 26.27 16.50
N VAL A 71 1.37 26.32 16.11
CA VAL A 71 0.26 26.12 17.04
C VAL A 71 0.28 24.65 17.44
N ILE A 72 0.97 24.34 18.52
CA ILE A 72 0.88 23.04 19.17
C ILE A 72 -0.51 23.02 19.79
N GLN A 73 -1.45 22.34 19.16
CA GLN A 73 -2.71 21.96 19.81
C GLN A 73 -2.37 20.87 20.81
N GLU A 74 -2.02 21.28 22.03
CA GLU A 74 -1.87 20.37 23.17
C GLU A 74 -3.26 19.74 23.45
N ASN A 75 -3.31 18.40 23.45
CA ASN A 75 -4.48 17.57 23.79
C ASN A 75 -5.63 17.48 22.76
N LEU A 76 -5.30 17.17 21.50
CA LEU A 76 -6.33 16.67 20.59
C LEU A 76 -6.87 15.31 21.08
N GLY A 77 -8.18 15.21 21.24
CA GLY A 77 -8.85 13.94 21.49
C GLY A 77 -8.66 12.97 20.31
N ILE A 78 -8.79 11.66 20.56
CA ILE A 78 -8.64 10.62 19.52
C ILE A 78 -9.57 10.89 18.31
N LEU A 79 -10.79 11.40 18.54
CA LEU A 79 -11.75 11.72 17.48
C LEU A 79 -11.32 12.92 16.63
N ASP A 80 -10.69 13.93 17.22
CA ASP A 80 -10.16 15.08 16.49
C ASP A 80 -8.97 14.68 15.64
N LYS A 81 -8.06 13.87 16.20
CA LYS A 81 -6.96 13.26 15.43
C LYS A 81 -7.50 12.42 14.27
N LEU A 82 -8.54 11.62 14.50
CA LEU A 82 -9.16 10.79 13.46
C LEU A 82 -9.70 11.64 12.32
N LYS A 83 -10.36 12.76 12.62
CA LYS A 83 -10.85 13.67 11.59
C LYS A 83 -9.72 14.24 10.72
N ILE A 84 -8.65 14.74 11.34
CA ILE A 84 -7.49 15.30 10.64
C ILE A 84 -6.79 14.22 9.79
N LEU A 85 -6.53 13.05 10.37
CA LEU A 85 -5.72 12.01 9.74
C LEU A 85 -6.48 11.18 8.71
N SER A 86 -7.80 11.05 8.83
CA SER A 86 -8.63 10.46 7.79
C SER A 86 -8.80 11.39 6.59
N ASP A 87 -8.94 12.70 6.81
CA ASP A 87 -8.97 13.69 5.73
C ASP A 87 -7.65 13.74 4.97
N ALA A 88 -6.53 13.74 5.67
CA ALA A 88 -5.21 13.65 5.06
C ALA A 88 -5.00 12.35 4.26
N ALA A 89 -5.63 11.24 4.66
CA ALA A 89 -5.55 9.96 3.96
C ALA A 89 -6.37 9.89 2.66
N LYS A 90 -7.27 10.82 2.38
CA LYS A 90 -8.09 10.85 1.14
C LYS A 90 -7.24 10.95 -0.12
N TYR A 91 -6.13 11.66 -0.05
CA TYR A 91 -5.21 11.87 -1.17
C TYR A 91 -4.31 10.66 -1.47
N ASP A 92 -4.41 9.61 -0.67
CA ASP A 92 -3.70 8.35 -0.87
C ASP A 92 -4.63 7.32 -1.53
N VAL A 93 -4.61 7.23 -2.86
CA VAL A 93 -5.61 6.51 -3.67
C VAL A 93 -5.35 5.00 -3.77
N ALA A 94 -4.60 4.40 -2.86
CA ALA A 94 -4.34 2.96 -2.89
C ALA A 94 -5.59 2.06 -2.66
N CYS A 95 -6.81 2.62 -2.77
CA CYS A 95 -8.06 1.87 -2.75
C CYS A 95 -9.20 2.70 -3.37
N THR A 96 -10.20 2.01 -3.90
CA THR A 96 -11.46 2.63 -4.35
C THR A 96 -12.26 3.10 -3.14
N SER A 97 -12.05 4.34 -2.69
CA SER A 97 -12.88 4.92 -1.65
C SER A 97 -14.08 5.61 -2.28
N SER A 98 -15.27 5.13 -2.02
CA SER A 98 -16.50 5.89 -2.24
C SER A 98 -16.64 6.89 -1.08
N GLY A 99 -16.05 8.07 -1.20
CA GLY A 99 -16.23 9.15 -0.23
C GLY A 99 -17.64 9.72 -0.32
N THR A 100 -18.54 9.33 0.57
CA THR A 100 -19.80 10.04 0.73
C THR A 100 -19.58 11.31 1.55
N LYS A 101 -19.74 12.48 0.94
CA LYS A 101 -19.64 13.80 1.60
C LYS A 101 -20.91 14.17 2.43
N ARG A 102 -21.68 13.20 2.87
CA ARG A 102 -22.94 13.45 3.58
C ARG A 102 -22.71 13.43 5.09
N LYS A 103 -22.93 14.57 5.74
CA LYS A 103 -23.08 14.64 7.20
C LYS A 103 -24.51 14.20 7.59
N GLY A 104 -24.63 13.35 8.59
CA GLY A 104 -25.91 13.07 9.21
C GLY A 104 -26.46 14.33 9.88
N SER A 105 -27.76 14.61 9.75
CA SER A 105 -28.43 15.76 10.36
C SER A 105 -28.56 15.68 11.89
N GLY A 106 -28.14 14.57 12.50
CA GLY A 106 -28.28 14.34 13.95
C GLY A 106 -29.70 13.96 14.41
N THR A 107 -30.68 14.06 13.54
CA THR A 107 -32.12 13.81 13.88
C THR A 107 -32.68 12.54 13.25
N GLY A 108 -31.90 11.84 12.42
CA GLY A 108 -32.31 10.61 11.72
C GLY A 108 -31.66 9.34 12.26
N ILE A 109 -32.16 8.17 11.86
CA ILE A 109 -31.58 6.89 12.16
C ILE A 109 -30.33 6.71 11.25
N GLY A 110 -29.16 6.44 11.86
CA GLY A 110 -27.88 6.27 11.17
C GLY A 110 -27.02 7.53 11.18
N ASN A 111 -25.74 7.35 11.47
CA ASN A 111 -24.74 8.42 11.47
C ASN A 111 -23.76 8.18 10.32
N CYS A 112 -23.71 9.11 9.38
CA CYS A 112 -22.69 9.09 8.33
C CYS A 112 -21.48 9.86 8.85
N VAL A 113 -20.48 9.14 9.34
CA VAL A 113 -19.20 9.74 9.69
C VAL A 113 -18.34 9.75 8.42
N GLU A 114 -17.76 10.90 8.11
CA GLU A 114 -16.80 11.11 7.01
C GLU A 114 -15.43 10.43 7.32
N ALA A 115 -15.45 9.32 8.07
CA ALA A 115 -14.28 8.56 8.42
C ALA A 115 -13.80 7.77 7.21
N GLY A 116 -12.47 7.71 7.02
CA GLY A 116 -11.79 7.07 5.90
C GLY A 116 -11.98 5.57 5.84
N ILE A 117 -13.20 5.10 5.59
CA ILE A 117 -13.45 3.69 5.29
C ILE A 117 -13.23 3.49 3.81
N CYS A 118 -12.30 2.62 3.46
CA CYS A 118 -12.03 2.21 2.09
C CYS A 118 -12.40 0.74 1.88
N HIS A 119 -12.57 0.38 0.61
CA HIS A 119 -12.92 -0.98 0.24
C HIS A 119 -11.77 -1.63 -0.54
N SER A 120 -11.45 -2.88 -0.20
CA SER A 120 -10.53 -3.74 -0.93
C SER A 120 -11.25 -5.02 -1.31
N PHE A 121 -10.84 -5.64 -2.42
CA PHE A 121 -11.40 -6.92 -2.83
C PHE A 121 -10.44 -8.05 -2.46
N SER A 122 -10.96 -9.08 -1.80
CA SER A 122 -10.24 -10.31 -1.54
C SER A 122 -10.15 -11.18 -2.82
N ALA A 123 -9.34 -12.23 -2.77
CA ALA A 123 -9.15 -13.12 -3.93
C ALA A 123 -10.44 -13.86 -4.35
N ASP A 124 -11.36 -14.05 -3.41
CA ASP A 124 -12.68 -14.65 -3.63
C ASP A 124 -13.74 -13.65 -4.12
N GLY A 125 -13.36 -12.39 -4.39
CA GLY A 125 -14.24 -11.34 -4.91
C GLY A 125 -15.07 -10.61 -3.84
N ARG A 126 -14.95 -10.96 -2.54
CA ARG A 126 -15.63 -10.23 -1.47
C ARG A 126 -15.04 -8.84 -1.31
N CYS A 127 -15.92 -7.88 -1.02
CA CYS A 127 -15.53 -6.52 -0.65
C CYS A 127 -15.20 -6.49 0.84
N ILE A 128 -13.99 -6.05 1.18
CA ILE A 128 -13.50 -5.91 2.54
C ILE A 128 -13.46 -4.42 2.88
N SER A 129 -14.15 -4.02 3.95
CA SER A 129 -14.12 -2.65 4.47
C SER A 129 -12.91 -2.44 5.37
N LEU A 130 -12.12 -1.40 5.12
CA LEU A 130 -10.90 -1.10 5.87
C LEU A 130 -10.96 0.29 6.48
N LEU A 131 -10.55 0.42 7.74
CA LEU A 131 -10.24 1.72 8.32
C LEU A 131 -8.94 2.23 7.68
N LYS A 132 -9.04 3.29 6.90
CA LYS A 132 -7.91 3.91 6.23
C LYS A 132 -7.52 5.20 6.93
N ILE A 133 -6.38 5.19 7.60
CA ILE A 133 -5.87 6.32 8.36
C ILE A 133 -4.36 6.49 8.15
N LEU A 134 -3.88 7.70 8.43
CA LEU A 134 -2.46 7.96 8.64
C LEU A 134 -2.13 7.78 10.13
N LEU A 135 -0.96 7.20 10.43
CA LEU A 135 -0.39 7.26 11.76
C LEU A 135 -0.07 8.72 12.14
N THR A 136 0.51 9.45 11.17
CA THR A 136 0.77 10.88 11.30
C THR A 136 0.70 11.56 9.93
N ASN A 137 0.25 12.82 9.91
CA ASN A 137 0.42 13.72 8.76
C ASN A 137 1.55 14.73 8.97
N GLU A 138 2.28 14.67 10.08
CA GLU A 138 3.57 15.33 10.21
C GLU A 138 4.57 14.62 9.31
N CYS A 139 5.30 15.38 8.48
CA CYS A 139 6.22 14.82 7.52
C CYS A 139 7.46 15.71 7.40
N VAL A 140 8.64 15.12 7.44
CA VAL A 140 9.91 15.84 7.21
C VAL A 140 10.21 16.02 5.73
N TYR A 141 9.44 15.39 4.83
CA TYR A 141 9.62 15.50 3.38
C TYR A 141 8.79 16.65 2.79
N ASP A 142 9.32 17.24 1.73
CA ASP A 142 8.67 18.32 0.99
C ASP A 142 8.28 17.89 -0.43
N CYS A 143 7.52 16.79 -0.54
CA CYS A 143 7.02 16.33 -1.84
C CYS A 143 5.98 17.32 -2.37
N LYS A 144 6.26 17.94 -3.51
CA LYS A 144 5.51 19.09 -4.06
C LYS A 144 4.02 18.80 -4.33
N TYR A 145 3.70 17.56 -4.67
CA TYR A 145 2.32 17.09 -4.89
C TYR A 145 1.54 16.76 -3.62
N CYS A 146 2.20 16.71 -2.44
CA CYS A 146 1.59 16.19 -1.22
C CYS A 146 1.00 17.30 -0.35
N ILE A 147 -0.25 17.14 0.10
CA ILE A 147 -0.88 18.08 1.03
C ILE A 147 -0.14 18.12 2.39
N ASN A 148 0.47 17.01 2.78
CA ASN A 148 1.15 16.85 4.06
C ASN A 148 2.65 17.18 4.00
N ARG A 149 3.14 17.86 2.94
CA ARG A 149 4.55 18.29 2.85
C ARG A 149 4.91 19.22 4.01
N CYS A 150 6.17 19.20 4.44
CA CYS A 150 6.60 19.96 5.63
C CYS A 150 6.40 21.50 5.48
N SER A 151 6.42 22.01 4.26
CA SER A 151 6.24 23.45 3.98
C SER A 151 4.78 23.92 4.01
N ASN A 152 3.79 23.01 4.02
CA ASN A 152 2.38 23.38 4.10
C ASN A 152 1.95 23.67 5.55
N ASP A 153 1.17 24.73 5.70
CA ASP A 153 0.51 25.08 6.97
C ASP A 153 -0.88 24.42 7.01
N VAL A 154 -0.92 23.18 7.46
CA VAL A 154 -2.15 22.38 7.61
C VAL A 154 -2.21 21.82 9.03
N PRO A 155 -3.42 21.56 9.56
CA PRO A 155 -3.55 20.93 10.87
C PRO A 155 -2.78 19.60 10.93
N ARG A 156 -1.94 19.45 11.95
CA ARG A 156 -1.10 18.26 12.15
C ARG A 156 -1.58 17.45 13.34
N ALA A 157 -1.53 16.15 13.18
CA ALA A 157 -1.84 15.21 14.25
C ALA A 157 -0.98 13.96 14.12
N THR A 158 -0.74 13.30 15.26
CA THR A 158 -0.01 12.04 15.33
C THR A 158 -0.72 11.13 16.33
N PHE A 159 -1.05 9.93 15.89
CA PHE A 159 -1.52 8.86 16.77
C PHE A 159 -0.35 8.16 17.43
N THR A 160 -0.56 7.70 18.66
CA THR A 160 0.28 6.66 19.24
C THR A 160 -0.11 5.29 18.66
N PRO A 161 0.77 4.28 18.70
CA PRO A 161 0.43 2.91 18.34
C PRO A 161 -0.80 2.38 19.08
N GLU A 162 -0.95 2.71 20.35
CA GLU A 162 -2.08 2.32 21.19
C GLU A 162 -3.40 2.96 20.73
N GLU A 163 -3.39 4.24 20.37
CA GLU A 163 -4.57 4.95 19.86
C GLU A 163 -5.06 4.34 18.54
N VAL A 164 -4.14 3.99 17.62
CA VAL A 164 -4.51 3.28 16.37
C VAL A 164 -5.12 1.92 16.68
N CYS A 165 -4.53 1.17 17.62
CA CYS A 165 -5.06 -0.11 18.04
C CYS A 165 -6.47 0.02 18.62
N GLN A 166 -6.67 0.98 19.54
CA GLN A 166 -7.97 1.23 20.16
C GLN A 166 -9.03 1.55 19.10
N LEU A 167 -8.75 2.48 18.18
CA LEU A 167 -9.66 2.81 17.08
C LEU A 167 -9.99 1.59 16.22
N THR A 168 -8.98 0.83 15.82
CA THR A 168 -9.16 -0.35 14.97
C THR A 168 -10.08 -1.37 15.64
N ILE A 169 -9.83 -1.69 16.93
CA ILE A 169 -10.62 -2.68 17.67
C ILE A 169 -12.04 -2.19 17.91
N GLU A 170 -12.24 -0.92 18.26
CA GLU A 170 -13.59 -0.35 18.46
C GLU A 170 -14.41 -0.33 17.17
N PHE A 171 -13.82 0.02 16.03
CA PHE A 171 -14.50 -0.02 14.73
C PHE A 171 -14.80 -1.45 14.29
N TYR A 172 -13.89 -2.38 14.53
CA TYR A 172 -14.08 -3.79 14.23
C TYR A 172 -15.22 -4.40 15.06
N ARG A 173 -15.24 -4.19 16.38
CA ARG A 173 -16.28 -4.69 17.28
C ARG A 173 -17.67 -4.20 16.91
N ARG A 174 -17.77 -3.01 16.31
CA ARG A 174 -19.03 -2.42 15.83
C ARG A 174 -19.38 -2.83 14.41
N ASN A 175 -18.65 -3.75 13.80
CA ASN A 175 -18.83 -4.20 12.42
C ASN A 175 -18.75 -3.07 11.36
N TYR A 176 -18.01 -2.00 11.63
CA TYR A 176 -17.79 -0.92 10.66
C TYR A 176 -16.69 -1.27 9.66
N ILE A 177 -15.74 -2.10 10.08
CA ILE A 177 -14.57 -2.51 9.30
C ILE A 177 -14.25 -3.99 9.51
N GLU A 178 -13.59 -4.57 8.52
CA GLU A 178 -13.01 -5.92 8.57
C GLU A 178 -11.48 -5.88 8.70
N GLY A 179 -10.88 -4.69 8.57
CA GLY A 179 -9.43 -4.55 8.65
C GLY A 179 -8.95 -3.11 8.73
N LEU A 180 -7.63 -2.97 8.73
CA LEU A 180 -6.91 -1.71 8.82
C LEU A 180 -6.06 -1.48 7.57
N PHE A 181 -6.11 -0.26 7.02
CA PHE A 181 -5.12 0.25 6.08
C PHE A 181 -4.36 1.40 6.73
N LEU A 182 -3.12 1.13 7.13
CA LEU A 182 -2.27 2.07 7.85
C LEU A 182 -1.17 2.62 6.94
N SER A 183 -1.15 3.93 6.77
CA SER A 183 -0.08 4.67 6.11
C SER A 183 0.47 5.77 7.05
N SER A 184 1.45 6.55 6.60
CA SER A 184 2.04 7.60 7.43
C SER A 184 2.75 8.66 6.60
N GLY A 185 2.78 9.90 7.09
CA GLY A 185 3.86 10.83 6.81
C GLY A 185 5.18 10.30 7.39
N VAL A 186 6.30 10.90 7.06
CA VAL A 186 7.61 10.52 7.60
C VAL A 186 7.96 11.42 8.79
N LEU A 187 7.73 10.91 9.99
CA LEU A 187 8.04 11.60 11.24
C LEU A 187 9.51 11.38 11.60
N GLN A 188 10.26 12.43 11.83
CA GLN A 188 11.69 12.44 12.13
C GLN A 188 12.56 11.80 11.02
N ASN A 189 12.43 10.50 10.78
CA ASN A 189 13.14 9.75 9.76
C ASN A 189 12.38 8.46 9.37
N PRO A 190 12.76 7.79 8.25
CA PRO A 190 12.09 6.57 7.80
C PRO A 190 12.08 5.43 8.81
N ASN A 191 13.19 5.21 9.53
CA ASN A 191 13.30 4.12 10.49
C ASN A 191 12.38 4.34 11.70
N TYR A 192 12.37 5.54 12.27
CA TYR A 192 11.51 5.88 13.39
C TYR A 192 10.03 5.70 13.03
N THR A 193 9.63 6.19 11.87
CA THR A 193 8.25 6.04 11.41
C THR A 193 7.89 4.56 11.18
N MET A 194 8.78 3.80 10.55
CA MET A 194 8.54 2.37 10.30
C MET A 194 8.49 1.56 11.59
N GLU A 195 9.26 1.94 12.61
CA GLU A 195 9.22 1.35 13.96
C GLU A 195 7.84 1.55 14.60
N LEU A 196 7.27 2.76 14.54
CA LEU A 196 5.92 3.02 15.06
C LEU A 196 4.85 2.21 14.33
N LEU A 197 4.96 2.07 13.01
CA LEU A 197 4.08 1.21 12.23
C LEU A 197 4.22 -0.26 12.68
N TYR A 198 5.45 -0.75 12.83
CA TYR A 198 5.72 -2.10 13.33
C TYR A 198 5.13 -2.32 14.73
N GLN A 199 5.34 -1.39 15.67
CA GLN A 199 4.80 -1.46 17.02
C GLN A 199 3.27 -1.53 17.01
N THR A 200 2.61 -0.74 16.16
CA THR A 200 1.15 -0.77 15.99
C THR A 200 0.68 -2.16 15.57
N LEU A 201 1.29 -2.75 14.53
CA LEU A 201 0.91 -4.07 14.05
C LEU A 201 1.23 -5.17 15.09
N CYS A 202 2.36 -5.04 15.79
CA CYS A 202 2.73 -5.95 16.86
C CYS A 202 1.69 -5.94 17.98
N LEU A 203 1.27 -4.77 18.46
CA LEU A 203 0.22 -4.64 19.48
C LEU A 203 -1.10 -5.24 19.00
N LEU A 204 -1.53 -4.96 17.76
CA LEU A 204 -2.75 -5.53 17.20
C LEU A 204 -2.71 -7.07 17.21
N ARG A 205 -1.62 -7.67 16.74
CA ARG A 205 -1.50 -9.12 16.64
C ARG A 205 -1.26 -9.81 17.97
N THR A 206 -0.47 -9.22 18.88
CA THR A 206 -0.05 -9.89 20.13
C THR A 206 -0.93 -9.54 21.32
N LYS A 207 -1.24 -8.25 21.53
CA LYS A 207 -2.01 -7.78 22.69
C LYS A 207 -3.51 -7.88 22.48
N TYR A 208 -3.98 -7.48 21.28
CA TYR A 208 -5.40 -7.44 20.97
C TYR A 208 -5.90 -8.70 20.24
N HIS A 209 -4.98 -9.59 19.82
CA HIS A 209 -5.29 -10.81 19.05
C HIS A 209 -6.17 -10.53 17.83
N PHE A 210 -5.89 -9.39 17.17
CA PHE A 210 -6.64 -8.98 16.00
C PHE A 210 -6.25 -9.84 14.79
N GLU A 211 -7.17 -10.63 14.28
CA GLU A 211 -6.98 -11.51 13.12
C GLU A 211 -7.50 -10.89 11.80
N GLY A 212 -8.10 -9.69 11.86
CA GLY A 212 -8.58 -8.98 10.69
C GLY A 212 -7.47 -8.59 9.72
N TYR A 213 -7.85 -8.21 8.50
CA TYR A 213 -6.93 -7.86 7.44
C TYR A 213 -6.13 -6.58 7.76
N ILE A 214 -4.82 -6.63 7.56
CA ILE A 214 -3.93 -5.46 7.74
C ILE A 214 -3.16 -5.18 6.45
N HIS A 215 -3.40 -4.00 5.89
CA HIS A 215 -2.58 -3.42 4.83
C HIS A 215 -1.73 -2.30 5.40
N VAL A 216 -0.42 -2.39 5.30
CA VAL A 216 0.52 -1.36 5.75
C VAL A 216 1.30 -0.78 4.58
N LYS A 217 1.53 0.52 4.62
CA LYS A 217 2.39 1.21 3.66
C LYS A 217 3.81 1.29 4.23
N ALA A 218 4.76 0.58 3.62
CA ALA A 218 6.16 0.65 4.00
C ALA A 218 6.77 2.01 3.66
N ILE A 219 7.62 2.51 4.53
CA ILE A 219 8.27 3.80 4.38
C ILE A 219 9.53 3.62 3.51
N PRO A 220 9.64 4.31 2.35
CA PRO A 220 10.83 4.27 1.52
C PRO A 220 12.08 4.70 2.29
N GLY A 221 13.14 3.89 2.22
CA GLY A 221 14.40 4.14 2.94
C GLY A 221 14.42 3.62 4.37
N ALA A 222 13.38 2.96 4.86
CA ALA A 222 13.40 2.27 6.14
C ALA A 222 14.31 1.04 6.12
N SER A 223 14.81 0.66 7.30
CA SER A 223 15.67 -0.52 7.50
C SER A 223 15.01 -1.80 6.96
N PRO A 224 15.77 -2.65 6.22
CA PRO A 224 15.29 -3.94 5.77
C PRO A 224 14.74 -4.84 6.89
N VAL A 225 15.34 -4.77 8.07
CA VAL A 225 14.90 -5.55 9.25
C VAL A 225 13.50 -5.13 9.70
N LEU A 226 13.18 -3.84 9.66
CA LEU A 226 11.84 -3.33 10.04
C LEU A 226 10.79 -3.73 9.00
N ILE A 227 11.14 -3.68 7.71
CA ILE A 227 10.26 -4.12 6.62
C ILE A 227 9.96 -5.61 6.76
N GLU A 228 10.98 -6.42 7.04
CA GLU A 228 10.82 -7.86 7.29
C GLU A 228 9.88 -8.15 8.46
N LYS A 229 10.18 -7.58 9.63
CA LYS A 229 9.36 -7.77 10.84
C LYS A 229 7.91 -7.38 10.62
N THR A 230 7.69 -6.24 9.97
CA THR A 230 6.35 -5.74 9.67
C THR A 230 5.62 -6.64 8.67
N GLY A 231 6.33 -7.19 7.68
CA GLY A 231 5.77 -8.09 6.67
C GLY A 231 5.19 -9.39 7.23
N TYR A 232 5.72 -9.91 8.34
CA TYR A 232 5.15 -11.08 9.03
C TYR A 232 3.87 -10.76 9.82
N LEU A 233 3.58 -9.49 10.06
CA LEU A 233 2.37 -9.05 10.79
C LEU A 233 1.29 -8.52 9.86
N ALA A 234 1.64 -8.17 8.62
CA ALA A 234 0.75 -7.60 7.63
C ALA A 234 0.27 -8.65 6.61
N ASP A 235 -0.97 -8.51 6.16
CA ASP A 235 -1.49 -9.31 5.04
C ASP A 235 -1.04 -8.75 3.70
N ARG A 236 -1.00 -7.44 3.55
CA ARG A 236 -0.50 -6.73 2.37
C ARG A 236 0.45 -5.62 2.76
N MET A 237 1.48 -5.44 1.95
CA MET A 237 2.39 -4.31 2.07
C MET A 237 2.43 -3.55 0.74
N SER A 238 2.48 -2.21 0.80
CA SER A 238 2.65 -1.38 -0.39
C SER A 238 3.81 -0.42 -0.22
N VAL A 239 4.49 -0.14 -1.34
CA VAL A 239 5.51 0.89 -1.44
C VAL A 239 5.15 1.74 -2.65
N ASN A 240 4.87 3.02 -2.46
CA ASN A 240 4.48 3.87 -3.58
C ASN A 240 5.66 4.18 -4.49
N LEU A 241 5.49 3.95 -5.79
CA LEU A 241 6.45 4.38 -6.81
C LEU A 241 6.42 5.90 -6.98
N GLU A 242 5.26 6.51 -6.75
CA GLU A 242 4.89 7.91 -6.85
C GLU A 242 4.84 8.41 -8.29
N LEU A 243 5.96 8.42 -9.00
CA LEU A 243 6.07 8.95 -10.36
C LEU A 243 6.70 7.92 -11.30
N PRO A 244 6.33 7.90 -12.60
CA PRO A 244 6.83 6.90 -13.56
C PRO A 244 8.32 7.02 -13.83
N THR A 245 8.92 8.23 -13.78
CA THR A 245 10.34 8.49 -14.11
C THR A 245 11.17 8.89 -12.89
N ALA A 246 12.48 8.70 -12.99
CA ALA A 246 13.42 9.13 -11.96
C ALA A 246 13.56 10.65 -11.93
N GLU A 247 13.48 11.29 -13.09
CA GLU A 247 13.55 12.74 -13.28
C GLU A 247 12.33 13.41 -12.63
N GLY A 248 11.13 12.88 -12.89
CA GLY A 248 9.90 13.35 -12.25
C GLY A 248 9.99 13.23 -10.73
N LEU A 249 10.49 12.09 -10.25
CA LEU A 249 10.67 11.85 -8.80
C LEU A 249 11.66 12.85 -8.19
N LYS A 250 12.81 13.09 -8.84
CA LYS A 250 13.80 14.06 -8.37
C LYS A 250 13.23 15.48 -8.32
N LYS A 251 12.41 15.85 -9.32
CA LYS A 251 11.79 17.18 -9.43
C LYS A 251 10.71 17.40 -8.36
N LEU A 252 9.83 16.43 -8.14
CA LEU A 252 8.64 16.61 -7.31
C LEU A 252 8.73 15.97 -5.91
N ALA A 253 9.65 15.04 -5.69
CA ALA A 253 9.87 14.37 -4.39
C ALA A 253 11.37 14.20 -4.09
N PRO A 254 12.12 15.31 -3.89
CA PRO A 254 13.59 15.30 -3.81
C PRO A 254 14.16 14.42 -2.69
N HIS A 255 13.39 14.14 -1.65
CA HIS A 255 13.81 13.26 -0.55
C HIS A 255 13.60 11.76 -0.84
N LYS A 256 13.02 11.42 -1.98
CA LYS A 256 12.81 10.04 -2.44
C LYS A 256 13.70 9.74 -3.64
N SER A 257 14.14 8.50 -3.76
CA SER A 257 14.90 8.03 -4.92
C SER A 257 14.36 6.69 -5.40
N ARG A 258 14.61 6.35 -6.68
CA ARG A 258 14.30 5.02 -7.19
C ARG A 258 14.88 3.90 -6.32
N ARG A 259 16.11 4.09 -5.85
CA ARG A 259 16.78 3.11 -4.99
C ARG A 259 16.02 2.88 -3.68
N THR A 260 15.63 3.95 -2.99
CA THR A 260 14.92 3.86 -1.70
C THR A 260 13.51 3.29 -1.84
N ILE A 261 12.90 3.36 -3.03
CA ILE A 261 11.58 2.80 -3.33
C ILE A 261 11.68 1.34 -3.81
N LEU A 262 12.57 1.04 -4.76
CA LEU A 262 12.65 -0.28 -5.37
C LEU A 262 13.36 -1.32 -4.48
N ALA A 263 14.26 -0.89 -3.58
CA ALA A 263 14.91 -1.81 -2.65
C ALA A 263 13.91 -2.56 -1.74
N PRO A 264 12.99 -1.87 -1.03
CA PRO A 264 11.97 -2.57 -0.25
C PRO A 264 11.01 -3.40 -1.11
N MET A 265 10.66 -2.97 -2.33
CA MET A 265 9.82 -3.78 -3.24
C MET A 265 10.50 -5.11 -3.59
N ARG A 266 11.80 -5.08 -3.89
CA ARG A 266 12.60 -6.29 -4.17
C ARG A 266 12.69 -7.17 -2.96
N GLN A 267 12.96 -6.60 -1.79
CA GLN A 267 13.01 -7.36 -0.54
C GLN A 267 11.69 -8.09 -0.27
N ILE A 268 10.56 -7.39 -0.39
CA ILE A 268 9.23 -7.99 -0.20
C ILE A 268 9.01 -9.14 -1.18
N GLN A 269 9.39 -8.98 -2.44
CA GLN A 269 9.29 -10.04 -3.46
C GLN A 269 10.11 -11.27 -3.07
N THR A 270 11.41 -11.09 -2.80
CA THR A 270 12.34 -12.18 -2.44
C THR A 270 11.85 -12.93 -1.22
N MET A 271 11.49 -12.22 -0.16
CA MET A 271 11.00 -12.83 1.08
C MET A 271 9.67 -13.56 0.89
N ARG A 272 8.78 -13.07 0.01
CA ARG A 272 7.55 -13.79 -0.33
C ARG A 272 7.84 -15.09 -1.07
N GLN A 273 8.79 -15.09 -2.01
CA GLN A 273 9.18 -16.29 -2.74
C GLN A 273 9.81 -17.33 -1.79
N GLU A 274 10.75 -16.89 -0.94
CA GLU A 274 11.34 -17.74 0.11
C GLU A 274 10.28 -18.31 1.05
N ASN A 275 9.35 -17.47 1.52
CA ASN A 275 8.28 -17.90 2.42
C ASN A 275 7.30 -18.87 1.75
N GLN A 276 7.01 -18.72 0.45
CA GLN A 276 6.21 -19.71 -0.29
C GLN A 276 6.91 -21.07 -0.33
N TYR A 277 8.22 -21.09 -0.55
CA TYR A 277 9.00 -22.33 -0.48
C TYR A 277 8.99 -22.92 0.91
N ASP A 278 9.23 -22.14 1.96
CA ASP A 278 9.19 -22.57 3.37
C ASP A 278 7.81 -23.16 3.73
N LEU A 279 6.71 -22.60 3.22
CA LEU A 279 5.36 -23.11 3.46
C LEU A 279 5.09 -24.46 2.77
N THR A 280 5.77 -24.78 1.66
CA THR A 280 5.69 -26.10 1.04
C THR A 280 6.41 -27.16 1.86
N VAL A 281 7.52 -26.79 2.51
CA VAL A 281 8.34 -27.69 3.35
C VAL A 281 7.81 -27.76 4.78
N TYR A 282 7.46 -26.59 5.34
CA TYR A 282 7.04 -26.45 6.73
C TYR A 282 5.63 -25.82 6.80
N ARG A 283 4.60 -26.64 6.82
CA ARG A 283 3.18 -26.18 6.79
C ARG A 283 2.77 -25.20 7.90
N ARG A 284 3.53 -25.12 8.99
CA ARG A 284 3.29 -24.24 10.14
C ARG A 284 4.15 -22.97 10.16
N SER A 285 4.87 -22.68 9.09
CA SER A 285 5.63 -21.42 8.99
C SER A 285 4.71 -20.20 8.99
N SER A 286 5.17 -19.11 9.62
CA SER A 286 4.46 -17.84 9.58
C SER A 286 4.39 -17.31 8.14
N ARG A 287 3.25 -16.78 7.75
CA ARG A 287 3.06 -16.23 6.40
C ARG A 287 3.63 -14.81 6.32
N PHE A 288 4.38 -14.54 5.27
CA PHE A 288 4.93 -13.22 4.98
C PHE A 288 4.10 -12.55 3.87
N VAL A 289 3.44 -11.43 4.19
CA VAL A 289 2.63 -10.62 3.24
C VAL A 289 1.81 -11.50 2.29
N PRO A 290 0.90 -12.35 2.79
CA PRO A 290 0.23 -13.37 1.97
C PRO A 290 -0.62 -12.79 0.83
N ALA A 291 -1.22 -11.61 1.01
CA ALA A 291 -1.97 -10.91 -0.04
C ALA A 291 -1.08 -10.13 -1.02
N GLY A 292 0.25 -10.19 -0.85
CA GLY A 292 1.23 -9.62 -1.76
C GLY A 292 1.46 -8.14 -1.61
N GLN A 293 2.23 -7.59 -2.55
CA GLN A 293 2.55 -6.17 -2.58
C GLN A 293 1.78 -5.42 -3.66
N SER A 294 1.61 -4.11 -3.45
CA SER A 294 1.03 -3.19 -4.41
C SER A 294 1.81 -1.87 -4.43
N THR A 295 1.56 -1.06 -5.44
CA THR A 295 2.17 0.27 -5.59
C THR A 295 1.17 1.27 -6.13
N GLN A 296 1.53 2.55 -6.11
CA GLN A 296 0.73 3.65 -6.66
C GLN A 296 1.61 4.57 -7.48
N MET A 297 1.08 5.07 -8.60
CA MET A 297 1.65 6.13 -9.42
C MET A 297 0.67 7.30 -9.56
N ILE A 298 1.21 8.53 -9.50
CA ILE A 298 0.47 9.76 -9.75
C ILE A 298 0.53 10.05 -11.24
N ILE A 299 -0.62 10.32 -11.86
CA ILE A 299 -0.77 10.50 -13.29
C ILE A 299 -1.09 11.94 -13.62
N GLY A 300 -0.29 12.54 -14.50
CA GLY A 300 -0.49 13.93 -14.94
C GLY A 300 0.19 14.99 -14.08
N ALA A 301 0.97 14.61 -13.05
CA ALA A 301 1.85 15.52 -12.32
C ALA A 301 3.14 15.82 -13.07
N THR A 302 3.52 14.96 -13.99
CA THR A 302 4.73 14.98 -14.80
C THR A 302 4.38 14.66 -16.27
N PRO A 303 5.25 14.99 -17.26
CA PRO A 303 4.88 14.99 -18.68
C PRO A 303 4.85 13.59 -19.34
N GLU A 304 5.05 12.50 -18.58
CA GLU A 304 5.09 11.15 -19.16
C GLU A 304 3.79 10.84 -19.92
N ASN A 305 3.94 10.17 -21.06
CA ASN A 305 2.84 9.65 -21.85
C ASN A 305 2.32 8.29 -21.31
N ASP A 306 1.19 7.83 -21.82
CA ASP A 306 0.55 6.61 -21.32
C ASP A 306 1.37 5.36 -21.61
N LEU A 307 2.07 5.30 -22.76
CA LEU A 307 2.99 4.20 -23.10
C LEU A 307 4.08 4.05 -22.03
N GLN A 308 4.72 5.15 -21.63
CA GLN A 308 5.73 5.13 -20.58
C GLN A 308 5.16 4.62 -19.24
N ILE A 309 3.94 5.06 -18.90
CA ILE A 309 3.27 4.66 -17.65
C ILE A 309 2.95 3.17 -17.64
N ILE A 310 2.32 2.65 -18.72
CA ILE A 310 1.95 1.23 -18.76
C ILE A 310 3.17 0.30 -18.93
N SER A 311 4.24 0.74 -19.62
CA SER A 311 5.51 -0.01 -19.69
C SER A 311 6.19 -0.12 -18.32
N VAL A 312 6.13 0.94 -17.50
CA VAL A 312 6.60 0.88 -16.11
C VAL A 312 5.74 -0.11 -15.31
N ALA A 313 4.41 -0.06 -15.44
CA ALA A 313 3.51 -0.97 -14.76
C ALA A 313 3.78 -2.44 -15.15
N GLU A 314 3.93 -2.73 -16.44
CA GLU A 314 4.28 -4.05 -16.96
C GLU A 314 5.61 -4.57 -16.37
N SER A 315 6.65 -3.73 -16.38
CA SER A 315 7.93 -4.05 -15.75
C SER A 315 7.81 -4.35 -14.24
N LEU A 316 6.92 -3.65 -13.54
CA LEU A 316 6.66 -3.90 -12.13
C LEU A 316 5.95 -5.24 -11.90
N TYR A 317 4.99 -5.62 -12.74
CA TYR A 317 4.34 -6.92 -12.68
C TYR A 317 5.33 -8.06 -12.94
N GLN A 318 6.15 -7.94 -13.98
CA GLN A 318 7.12 -8.95 -14.37
C GLN A 318 8.27 -9.09 -13.36
N LYS A 319 8.90 -7.98 -12.95
CA LYS A 319 10.13 -7.98 -12.15
C LYS A 319 9.89 -8.05 -10.64
N PHE A 320 8.76 -7.54 -10.13
CA PHE A 320 8.48 -7.45 -8.69
C PHE A 320 7.25 -8.24 -8.27
N GLN A 321 6.58 -8.93 -9.20
CA GLN A 321 5.36 -9.71 -8.93
C GLN A 321 4.31 -8.92 -8.14
N ILE A 322 4.17 -7.64 -8.47
CA ILE A 322 3.21 -6.74 -7.84
C ILE A 322 1.80 -7.23 -8.14
N LYS A 323 0.91 -7.24 -7.16
CA LYS A 323 -0.48 -7.66 -7.34
C LYS A 323 -1.33 -6.61 -8.04
N ARG A 324 -1.03 -5.32 -7.81
CA ARG A 324 -1.75 -4.21 -8.42
C ARG A 324 -0.92 -2.92 -8.42
N VAL A 325 -0.97 -2.22 -9.53
CA VAL A 325 -0.58 -0.81 -9.64
C VAL A 325 -1.85 0.03 -9.52
N PHE A 326 -1.83 1.03 -8.63
CA PHE A 326 -2.89 2.03 -8.53
C PHE A 326 -2.45 3.28 -9.28
N TYR A 327 -3.31 3.75 -10.16
CA TYR A 327 -3.15 5.01 -10.86
C TYR A 327 -3.98 6.07 -10.15
N SER A 328 -3.39 7.23 -9.90
CA SER A 328 -4.04 8.33 -9.20
C SER A 328 -3.93 9.59 -10.03
N ALA A 329 -5.02 10.08 -10.57
CA ALA A 329 -5.04 11.35 -11.26
C ALA A 329 -4.53 12.45 -10.34
N PHE A 330 -3.60 13.26 -10.82
CA PHE A 330 -3.01 14.35 -10.05
C PHE A 330 -4.08 15.38 -9.69
N VAL A 331 -4.20 15.65 -8.40
CA VAL A 331 -5.04 16.73 -7.86
C VAL A 331 -4.12 17.86 -7.41
N GLN A 332 -4.32 19.04 -7.94
CA GLN A 332 -3.54 20.21 -7.56
C GLN A 332 -3.98 20.71 -6.17
N VAL A 333 -3.26 20.30 -5.14
CA VAL A 333 -3.49 20.71 -3.75
C VAL A 333 -2.50 21.77 -3.26
N ASN A 334 -1.47 22.04 -4.04
CA ASN A 334 -0.42 23.00 -3.74
C ASN A 334 -0.17 23.91 -4.93
N GLU A 335 0.18 25.16 -4.66
CA GLU A 335 0.72 26.11 -5.64
C GLU A 335 2.24 25.99 -5.64
N ASP A 336 2.81 25.39 -6.69
CA ASP A 336 4.25 25.25 -6.88
C ASP A 336 4.57 25.30 -8.38
N ALA A 337 5.52 26.13 -8.77
CA ALA A 337 5.90 26.34 -10.18
C ALA A 337 6.39 25.06 -10.90
N ALA A 338 6.77 24.02 -10.14
CA ALA A 338 7.17 22.73 -10.70
C ALA A 338 6.00 21.81 -11.01
N LEU A 339 4.79 22.11 -10.50
CA LEU A 339 3.57 21.35 -10.76
C LEU A 339 2.84 21.91 -11.99
N PRO A 340 2.16 21.05 -12.76
CA PRO A 340 1.34 21.52 -13.86
C PRO A 340 0.08 22.22 -13.33
N THR A 341 -0.35 23.24 -14.04
CA THR A 341 -1.70 23.80 -13.88
C THR A 341 -2.69 22.93 -14.64
N LEU A 342 -3.80 22.59 -14.00
CA LEU A 342 -4.85 21.74 -14.58
C LEU A 342 -6.16 22.54 -14.70
N PRO A 343 -6.33 23.38 -15.73
CA PRO A 343 -7.53 24.20 -15.88
C PRO A 343 -8.81 23.36 -16.05
N GLY A 344 -8.69 22.11 -16.53
CA GLY A 344 -9.78 21.13 -16.65
C GLY A 344 -9.97 20.22 -15.43
N GLY A 345 -9.22 20.44 -14.34
CA GLY A 345 -9.23 19.56 -13.16
C GLY A 345 -8.40 18.27 -13.33
N PRO A 346 -8.51 17.32 -12.41
CA PRO A 346 -7.75 16.07 -12.44
C PRO A 346 -8.04 15.25 -13.71
N PRO A 347 -7.03 14.61 -14.33
CA PRO A 347 -7.21 13.83 -15.57
C PRO A 347 -7.87 12.46 -15.32
N LEU A 348 -9.11 12.47 -14.83
CA LEU A 348 -9.85 11.26 -14.41
C LEU A 348 -10.11 10.29 -15.56
N LEU A 349 -10.39 10.79 -16.77
CA LEU A 349 -10.60 9.92 -17.94
C LEU A 349 -9.31 9.20 -18.32
N ARG A 350 -8.14 9.86 -18.24
CA ARG A 350 -6.84 9.25 -18.46
C ARG A 350 -6.55 8.16 -17.41
N GLU A 351 -6.82 8.44 -16.13
CA GLU A 351 -6.73 7.45 -15.06
C GLU A 351 -7.60 6.23 -15.36
N HIS A 352 -8.85 6.45 -15.80
CA HIS A 352 -9.77 5.36 -16.16
C HIS A 352 -9.25 4.51 -17.32
N ARG A 353 -8.71 5.13 -18.38
CA ARG A 353 -8.10 4.42 -19.51
C ARG A 353 -6.90 3.58 -19.09
N LEU A 354 -6.06 4.11 -18.20
CA LEU A 354 -4.93 3.37 -17.64
C LEU A 354 -5.37 2.15 -16.83
N TYR A 355 -6.45 2.27 -16.05
CA TYR A 355 -7.03 1.10 -15.34
C TYR A 355 -7.59 0.06 -16.30
N GLN A 356 -8.23 0.48 -17.42
CA GLN A 356 -8.70 -0.44 -18.46
C GLN A 356 -7.52 -1.18 -19.10
N ALA A 357 -6.47 -0.47 -19.48
CA ALA A 357 -5.26 -1.06 -20.05
C ALA A 357 -4.54 -2.01 -19.06
N ASP A 358 -4.43 -1.61 -17.80
CA ASP A 358 -3.89 -2.45 -16.73
C ASP A 358 -4.66 -3.78 -16.61
N TRP A 359 -5.99 -3.73 -16.73
CA TRP A 359 -6.83 -4.91 -16.73
C TRP A 359 -6.55 -5.82 -17.92
N LEU A 360 -6.38 -5.25 -19.12
CA LEU A 360 -6.03 -5.99 -20.33
C LEU A 360 -4.67 -6.68 -20.21
N MET A 361 -3.66 -5.99 -19.69
CA MET A 361 -2.33 -6.56 -19.47
C MET A 361 -2.34 -7.71 -18.46
N ARG A 362 -3.08 -7.56 -17.36
CA ARG A 362 -3.05 -8.57 -16.29
C ARG A 362 -3.90 -9.80 -16.54
N PHE A 363 -4.98 -9.68 -17.28
CA PHE A 363 -5.98 -10.75 -17.37
C PHE A 363 -6.28 -11.19 -18.81
N TYR A 364 -5.92 -10.40 -19.82
CA TYR A 364 -6.22 -10.69 -21.22
C TYR A 364 -4.95 -10.97 -22.05
N GLY A 365 -3.78 -10.91 -21.43
CA GLY A 365 -2.51 -11.21 -22.10
C GLY A 365 -2.07 -10.16 -23.11
N PHE A 366 -2.51 -8.90 -22.96
CA PHE A 366 -1.96 -7.80 -23.75
C PHE A 366 -0.62 -7.33 -23.17
N GLU A 367 0.27 -6.87 -24.05
CA GLU A 367 1.50 -6.19 -23.68
C GLU A 367 1.38 -4.68 -23.86
N ALA A 368 2.18 -3.90 -23.14
CA ALA A 368 2.15 -2.44 -23.21
C ALA A 368 2.44 -1.93 -24.64
N GLY A 369 3.44 -2.52 -25.31
CA GLY A 369 3.82 -2.18 -26.68
C GLY A 369 2.80 -2.59 -27.75
N GLU A 370 1.83 -3.46 -27.40
CA GLU A 370 0.73 -3.88 -28.24
C GLU A 370 -0.43 -2.86 -28.20
N LEU A 371 -0.70 -2.31 -27.00
CA LEU A 371 -1.76 -1.34 -26.78
C LEU A 371 -1.40 0.07 -27.29
N LEU A 372 -0.13 0.47 -27.15
CA LEU A 372 0.38 1.79 -27.53
C LEU A 372 1.74 1.68 -28.22
N SER A 373 2.09 2.69 -29.01
CA SER A 373 3.36 2.78 -29.72
C SER A 373 3.96 4.19 -29.61
N GLU A 374 5.22 4.37 -30.00
CA GLU A 374 5.87 5.70 -30.04
C GLU A 374 5.12 6.70 -30.94
N LYS A 375 4.50 6.20 -32.04
CA LYS A 375 3.69 7.04 -32.95
C LYS A 375 2.34 7.41 -32.33
N ARG A 376 1.82 6.58 -31.43
CA ARG A 376 0.55 6.79 -30.73
C ARG A 376 0.74 6.46 -29.23
N PRO A 377 1.38 7.37 -28.47
CA PRO A 377 1.82 7.07 -27.11
C PRO A 377 0.75 7.27 -26.03
N ASN A 378 -0.44 7.79 -26.37
CA ASN A 378 -1.51 8.04 -25.42
C ASN A 378 -2.79 7.35 -25.83
N PHE A 379 -3.60 6.92 -24.85
CA PHE A 379 -4.90 6.31 -25.09
C PHE A 379 -5.89 7.27 -25.71
N ASN A 380 -6.79 6.72 -26.49
CA ASN A 380 -7.91 7.43 -27.07
C ASN A 380 -8.87 7.88 -25.95
N VAL A 381 -9.33 9.14 -26.03
CA VAL A 381 -10.28 9.69 -25.06
C VAL A 381 -11.71 9.16 -25.29
N PHE A 382 -12.07 8.83 -26.52
CA PHE A 382 -13.43 8.41 -26.90
C PHE A 382 -13.61 6.89 -26.85
N LEU A 383 -12.58 6.12 -27.17
CA LEU A 383 -12.62 4.65 -27.22
C LEU A 383 -11.93 4.04 -26.00
N ASP A 384 -12.43 2.88 -25.57
CA ASP A 384 -11.68 2.09 -24.59
C ASP A 384 -10.45 1.43 -25.25
N PRO A 385 -9.39 1.10 -24.46
CA PRO A 385 -8.14 0.61 -25.03
C PRO A 385 -8.27 -0.67 -25.88
N LYS A 386 -9.21 -1.56 -25.56
CA LYS A 386 -9.41 -2.79 -26.31
C LYS A 386 -10.09 -2.54 -27.65
N CYS A 387 -11.09 -1.66 -27.67
CA CYS A 387 -11.77 -1.25 -28.89
C CYS A 387 -10.82 -0.48 -29.80
N ASP A 388 -10.04 0.44 -29.26
CA ASP A 388 -9.04 1.22 -30.00
C ASP A 388 -7.95 0.33 -30.62
N TRP A 389 -7.51 -0.70 -29.87
CA TRP A 389 -6.61 -1.72 -30.38
C TRP A 389 -7.21 -2.52 -31.54
N ALA A 390 -8.46 -2.98 -31.39
CA ALA A 390 -9.13 -3.77 -32.41
C ALA A 390 -9.32 -3.01 -33.74
N ILE A 391 -9.64 -1.72 -33.68
CA ILE A 391 -9.72 -0.84 -34.84
C ILE A 391 -8.37 -0.72 -35.54
N GLY A 392 -7.28 -0.72 -34.80
CA GLY A 392 -5.91 -0.70 -35.32
C GLY A 392 -5.45 -2.05 -35.93
N HIS A 393 -6.23 -3.13 -35.74
CA HIS A 393 -5.89 -4.51 -36.16
C HIS A 393 -7.06 -5.18 -36.88
N LEU A 394 -7.67 -4.46 -37.81
CA LEU A 394 -8.83 -4.96 -38.54
C LEU A 394 -8.56 -6.24 -39.38
N GLU A 395 -7.29 -6.50 -39.70
CA GLU A 395 -6.82 -7.71 -40.33
C GLU A 395 -7.06 -8.99 -39.52
N GLN A 396 -7.26 -8.83 -38.19
CA GLN A 396 -7.56 -9.95 -37.28
C GLN A 396 -9.07 -10.18 -37.13
N PHE A 397 -9.91 -9.40 -37.80
CA PHE A 397 -11.37 -9.46 -37.70
C PHE A 397 -12.03 -9.70 -39.09
N PRO A 398 -13.17 -10.40 -39.13
CA PRO A 398 -13.95 -11.00 -38.04
C PRO A 398 -13.29 -12.25 -37.44
N VAL A 399 -13.50 -12.50 -36.14
CA VAL A 399 -13.05 -13.71 -35.44
C VAL A 399 -14.20 -14.72 -35.41
N GLU A 400 -13.93 -15.96 -35.91
CA GLU A 400 -14.90 -17.05 -35.84
C GLU A 400 -14.97 -17.62 -34.43
N VAL A 401 -16.08 -17.36 -33.76
CA VAL A 401 -16.25 -17.62 -32.33
C VAL A 401 -16.25 -19.12 -31.98
N THR A 402 -16.70 -19.96 -32.93
CA THR A 402 -16.84 -21.41 -32.73
C THR A 402 -15.51 -22.15 -32.80
N THR A 403 -14.52 -21.59 -33.48
CA THR A 403 -13.21 -22.23 -33.73
C THR A 403 -12.03 -21.52 -33.11
N ALA A 404 -12.17 -20.23 -32.78
CA ALA A 404 -11.10 -19.44 -32.23
C ALA A 404 -10.66 -19.93 -30.84
N ASP A 405 -9.35 -19.82 -30.56
CA ASP A 405 -8.81 -20.11 -29.26
C ASP A 405 -9.16 -19.05 -28.20
N TYR A 406 -8.96 -19.39 -26.92
CA TYR A 406 -9.28 -18.54 -25.80
C TYR A 406 -8.62 -17.15 -25.88
N HIS A 407 -7.35 -17.07 -26.25
CA HIS A 407 -6.61 -15.80 -26.28
C HIS A 407 -7.08 -14.91 -27.43
N THR A 408 -7.38 -15.50 -28.59
CA THR A 408 -7.98 -14.79 -29.74
C THR A 408 -9.34 -14.22 -29.36
N LEU A 409 -10.20 -14.99 -28.71
CA LEU A 409 -11.50 -14.50 -28.25
C LEU A 409 -11.39 -13.37 -27.23
N LEU A 410 -10.40 -13.41 -26.34
CA LEU A 410 -10.15 -12.31 -25.41
C LEU A 410 -9.70 -11.01 -26.10
N ARG A 411 -9.30 -11.03 -27.39
CA ARG A 411 -8.98 -9.84 -28.18
C ARG A 411 -10.22 -9.13 -28.70
N VAL A 412 -11.35 -9.84 -28.83
CA VAL A 412 -12.59 -9.29 -29.37
C VAL A 412 -13.23 -8.30 -28.38
N PRO A 413 -13.53 -7.04 -28.81
CA PRO A 413 -14.26 -6.10 -27.98
C PRO A 413 -15.60 -6.68 -27.50
N GLY A 414 -15.96 -6.43 -26.23
CA GLY A 414 -17.16 -6.99 -25.61
C GLY A 414 -17.02 -8.39 -25.01
N ILE A 415 -16.05 -9.20 -25.46
CA ILE A 415 -15.79 -10.52 -24.88
C ILE A 415 -14.85 -10.39 -23.69
N GLY A 416 -15.22 -10.94 -22.53
CA GLY A 416 -14.47 -10.89 -21.30
C GLY A 416 -14.15 -12.28 -20.72
N VAL A 417 -13.24 -12.32 -19.72
CA VAL A 417 -12.84 -13.56 -19.03
C VAL A 417 -14.04 -14.30 -18.44
N LYS A 418 -15.05 -13.59 -17.92
CA LYS A 418 -16.28 -14.20 -17.37
C LYS A 418 -17.22 -14.77 -18.44
N SER A 419 -17.31 -14.12 -19.59
CA SER A 419 -18.14 -14.60 -20.72
C SER A 419 -17.64 -15.94 -21.24
N GLN A 420 -16.32 -16.17 -21.12
CA GLN A 420 -15.68 -17.41 -21.57
C GLN A 420 -15.76 -18.55 -20.53
N SER A 421 -15.62 -18.22 -19.23
CA SER A 421 -15.70 -19.24 -18.17
C SER A 421 -17.11 -19.83 -17.98
N GLY A 422 -18.15 -19.12 -18.45
CA GLY A 422 -19.53 -19.60 -18.50
C GLY A 422 -19.84 -20.48 -19.71
N SER A 423 -19.06 -20.37 -20.79
CA SER A 423 -19.27 -21.12 -22.02
C SER A 423 -18.43 -22.38 -22.12
N SER A 424 -18.46 -23.22 -21.06
CA SER A 424 -18.10 -24.63 -21.22
C SER A 424 -19.10 -25.37 -22.15
N ARG A 425 -20.17 -24.71 -22.61
CA ARG A 425 -21.10 -25.15 -23.63
C ARG A 425 -21.08 -24.14 -24.77
N ARG A 426 -20.60 -24.58 -25.95
CA ARG A 426 -20.61 -23.81 -27.19
C ARG A 426 -22.01 -23.26 -27.57
N GLU A 427 -23.06 -23.89 -27.08
CA GLU A 427 -24.46 -23.53 -27.28
C GLU A 427 -24.89 -22.21 -26.64
N ASP A 428 -24.29 -21.82 -25.51
CA ASP A 428 -24.65 -20.59 -24.80
C ASP A 428 -24.07 -19.31 -25.46
N MET A 429 -23.04 -19.44 -26.31
CA MET A 429 -22.46 -18.31 -27.04
C MET A 429 -23.22 -17.92 -28.28
N GLU A 430 -23.83 -18.89 -28.98
CA GLU A 430 -24.72 -18.58 -30.12
C GLU A 430 -25.94 -17.76 -29.68
N VAL A 431 -26.47 -18.05 -28.50
CA VAL A 431 -27.62 -17.32 -27.92
C VAL A 431 -27.24 -15.88 -27.51
N PHE A 432 -25.99 -15.62 -27.10
CA PHE A 432 -25.54 -14.29 -26.71
C PHE A 432 -25.31 -13.36 -27.92
N LEU A 433 -24.80 -13.90 -29.03
CA LEU A 433 -24.57 -13.13 -30.26
C LEU A 433 -25.85 -12.83 -31.03
N LEU A 434 -26.90 -13.64 -30.86
CA LEU A 434 -28.21 -13.40 -31.44
C LEU A 434 -29.08 -12.38 -30.67
N LYS A 435 -28.65 -11.96 -29.49
CA LYS A 435 -29.33 -10.97 -28.62
C LYS A 435 -28.64 -9.61 -28.56
N ALA A 436 -27.46 -9.46 -29.14
CA ALA A 436 -26.68 -8.20 -29.23
C ALA A 436 -26.84 -7.58 -30.59
#